data_6f47960aec76bf91f6f45b5945c481df
#
_entry.id   6f47960aec76bf91f6f45b5945c481df
#
_cell.length_a   1.000
_cell.length_b   1.000
_cell.length_c   1.000
_cell.angle_alpha   90.00
_cell.angle_beta   90.00
_cell.angle_gamma   90.00
#
_symmetry.space_group_name_H-M   'P 1'
#
loop_
_entity.id
_entity.type
_entity.pdbx_description
1 polymer ?
#
loop_
_entity_poly.entity_id
_entity_poly.type
_entity_poly.pdbx_seq_one_letter_code
_entity_poly.pdbx_strand_id
1 'polypeptide(L)'
;MTHFAVAGLQLELTAQDNLETVRAEMERLTRRFPWVDMVVLGELSLRGPQTSNAEPLPGPLEQSLCQIARDLGLWFVPGSIHERDGDRIYNTAPVIDPSGHVVARYRKMFPFLPYEQGVTAGSEFVVFDVPRIGRFGVSI
;
A
#
# COMPACT_ATOMS: atom_id res chain seq x y z
N MET A 1 -23.12 -3.89 -16.99
CA MET A 1 -21.66 -3.80 -16.95
C MET A 1 -21.28 -3.30 -15.56
N THR A 2 -20.52 -4.05 -14.80
CA THR A 2 -20.09 -3.64 -13.45
C THR A 2 -18.89 -2.71 -13.60
N HIS A 3 -18.99 -1.48 -13.13
CA HIS A 3 -17.86 -0.54 -13.09
C HIS A 3 -17.08 -0.77 -11.80
N PHE A 4 -15.76 -0.59 -11.87
CA PHE A 4 -14.85 -0.60 -10.72
C PHE A 4 -13.93 0.61 -10.86
N ALA A 5 -14.07 1.57 -9.97
CA ALA A 5 -13.38 2.84 -10.04
C ALA A 5 -12.12 2.83 -9.16
N VAL A 6 -10.98 3.08 -9.79
CA VAL A 6 -9.68 3.18 -9.12
C VAL A 6 -9.23 4.63 -9.09
N ALA A 7 -8.86 5.13 -7.92
CA ALA A 7 -8.28 6.46 -7.73
C ALA A 7 -6.80 6.35 -7.32
N GLY A 8 -5.93 6.99 -8.08
CA GLY A 8 -4.54 7.22 -7.70
C GLY A 8 -4.42 8.52 -6.90
N LEU A 9 -3.84 8.46 -5.71
CA LEU A 9 -3.50 9.63 -4.92
C LEU A 9 -2.01 9.90 -5.02
N GLN A 10 -1.66 11.04 -5.62
CA GLN A 10 -0.30 11.56 -5.60
C GLN A 10 -0.27 12.80 -4.73
N LEU A 11 0.34 12.68 -3.57
CA LEU A 11 0.33 13.67 -2.51
C LEU A 11 1.70 14.31 -2.34
N GLU A 12 1.72 15.54 -1.86
CA GLU A 12 2.93 16.17 -1.34
C GLU A 12 3.18 15.62 0.07
N LEU A 13 4.15 14.72 0.19
CA LEU A 13 4.44 13.96 1.40
C LEU A 13 5.82 14.31 1.94
N THR A 14 5.99 14.14 3.26
CA THR A 14 7.29 14.31 3.93
C THR A 14 8.09 13.00 3.94
N ALA A 15 9.36 13.08 4.31
CA ALA A 15 10.19 11.89 4.55
C ALA A 15 9.91 11.22 5.92
N GLN A 16 8.88 11.70 6.64
CA GLN A 16 8.47 11.21 7.96
C GLN A 16 7.13 10.45 7.86
N ASP A 17 6.45 10.29 9.00
CA ASP A 17 5.15 9.64 9.05
C ASP A 17 4.07 10.51 8.39
N ASN A 18 3.40 9.97 7.37
CA ASN A 18 2.36 10.63 6.60
C ASN A 18 0.97 9.99 6.82
N LEU A 19 0.82 9.09 7.79
CA LEU A 19 -0.40 8.30 7.97
C LEU A 19 -1.65 9.17 8.10
N GLU A 20 -1.59 10.21 8.93
CA GLU A 20 -2.72 11.13 9.14
C GLU A 20 -3.05 11.95 7.89
N THR A 21 -2.03 12.40 7.16
CA THR A 21 -2.21 13.09 5.87
C THR A 21 -2.90 12.19 4.86
N VAL A 22 -2.44 10.95 4.74
CA VAL A 22 -3.04 9.96 3.83
C VAL A 22 -4.49 9.69 4.22
N ARG A 23 -4.78 9.47 5.51
CA ARG A 23 -6.14 9.26 6.01
C ARG A 23 -7.05 10.43 5.66
N ALA A 24 -6.63 11.65 5.95
CA ALA A 24 -7.43 12.85 5.67
C ALA A 24 -7.72 13.03 4.17
N GLU A 25 -6.73 12.76 3.31
CA GLU A 25 -6.90 12.85 1.86
C GLU A 25 -7.82 11.75 1.32
N MET A 26 -7.75 10.53 1.83
CA MET A 26 -8.68 9.46 1.48
C MET A 26 -10.11 9.79 1.90
N GLU A 27 -10.31 10.31 3.11
CA GLU A 27 -11.62 10.79 3.58
C GLU A 27 -12.17 11.94 2.71
N ARG A 28 -11.30 12.85 2.27
CA ARG A 28 -11.67 13.93 1.35
C ARG A 28 -12.08 13.37 -0.01
N LEU A 29 -11.29 12.42 -0.53
CA LEU A 29 -11.56 11.74 -1.80
C LEU A 29 -12.93 11.07 -1.78
N THR A 30 -13.22 10.27 -0.75
CA THR A 30 -14.47 9.50 -0.66
C THR A 30 -15.70 10.38 -0.52
N ARG A 31 -15.59 11.50 0.21
CA ARG A 31 -16.67 12.49 0.28
C ARG A 31 -16.96 13.14 -1.09
N ARG A 32 -15.91 13.37 -1.89
CA ARG A 32 -16.05 14.01 -3.21
C ARG A 32 -16.43 13.04 -4.32
N PHE A 33 -15.94 11.80 -4.23
CA PHE A 33 -16.11 10.75 -5.23
C PHE A 33 -16.57 9.44 -4.57
N PRO A 34 -17.84 9.39 -4.09
CA PRO A 34 -18.33 8.26 -3.31
C PRO A 34 -18.48 6.94 -4.11
N TRP A 35 -18.20 6.97 -5.39
CA TRP A 35 -18.22 5.80 -6.29
C TRP A 35 -16.83 5.16 -6.48
N VAL A 36 -15.78 5.66 -5.81
CA VAL A 36 -14.45 5.04 -5.86
C VAL A 36 -14.47 3.73 -5.07
N ASP A 37 -13.96 2.67 -5.67
CA ASP A 37 -13.89 1.33 -5.09
C ASP A 37 -12.51 1.00 -4.56
N MET A 38 -11.45 1.56 -5.17
CA MET A 38 -10.05 1.30 -4.80
C MET A 38 -9.24 2.60 -4.78
N VAL A 39 -8.40 2.74 -3.76
CA VAL A 39 -7.40 3.82 -3.68
C VAL A 39 -6.00 3.23 -3.75
N VAL A 40 -5.13 3.86 -4.54
CA VAL A 40 -3.74 3.47 -4.73
C VAL A 40 -2.83 4.68 -4.47
N LEU A 41 -1.79 4.50 -3.67
CA LEU A 41 -0.72 5.47 -3.43
C LEU A 41 0.58 5.06 -4.13
N GLY A 42 1.51 5.99 -4.22
CA GLY A 42 2.85 5.74 -4.75
C GLY A 42 3.75 4.96 -3.79
N GLU A 43 4.90 4.54 -4.31
CA GLU A 43 5.94 3.84 -3.56
C GLU A 43 6.40 4.65 -2.33
N LEU A 44 6.57 3.97 -1.20
CA LEU A 44 7.12 4.52 0.06
C LEU A 44 6.41 5.79 0.59
N SER A 45 5.14 5.96 0.25
CA SER A 45 4.36 7.15 0.61
C SER A 45 4.19 7.37 2.11
N LEU A 46 4.21 6.30 2.92
CA LEU A 46 3.86 6.38 4.34
C LEU A 46 5.00 6.90 5.21
N ARG A 47 6.22 6.43 5.00
CA ARG A 47 7.38 6.74 5.87
C ARG A 47 8.66 7.08 5.11
N GLY A 48 8.55 7.35 3.80
CA GLY A 48 9.69 7.68 2.95
C GLY A 48 10.68 6.53 2.76
N PRO A 49 11.83 6.83 2.12
CA PRO A 49 12.75 5.81 1.61
C PRO A 49 13.78 5.29 2.61
N GLN A 50 13.77 5.73 3.87
CA GLN A 50 14.76 5.31 4.85
C GLN A 50 14.49 3.89 5.35
N THR A 51 15.45 2.99 5.15
CA THR A 51 15.38 1.60 5.64
C THR A 51 15.36 1.49 7.17
N SER A 52 15.78 2.54 7.89
CA SER A 52 15.63 2.63 9.35
C SER A 52 14.17 2.60 9.81
N ASN A 53 13.23 2.94 8.93
CA ASN A 53 11.79 2.92 9.21
C ASN A 53 11.16 1.54 8.99
N ALA A 54 11.96 0.51 8.65
CA ALA A 54 11.46 -0.83 8.41
C ALA A 54 10.87 -1.46 9.68
N GLU A 55 9.66 -2.00 9.55
CA GLU A 55 8.96 -2.73 10.62
C GLU A 55 8.56 -4.13 10.16
N PRO A 56 8.34 -5.08 11.10
CA PRO A 56 7.82 -6.39 10.72
C PRO A 56 6.40 -6.28 10.17
N LEU A 57 6.02 -7.17 9.26
CA LEU A 57 4.66 -7.31 8.78
C LEU A 57 4.09 -8.69 9.17
N PRO A 58 2.87 -8.71 9.80
CA PRO A 58 2.05 -7.55 10.17
C PRO A 58 2.67 -6.69 11.28
N GLY A 59 2.51 -5.36 11.17
CA GLY A 59 3.03 -4.39 12.12
C GLY A 59 2.06 -3.24 12.40
N PRO A 60 2.41 -2.30 13.28
CA PRO A 60 1.52 -1.21 13.69
C PRO A 60 1.05 -0.33 12.52
N LEU A 61 1.93 -0.01 11.58
CA LEU A 61 1.56 0.77 10.40
C LEU A 61 0.54 0.01 9.54
N GLU A 62 0.82 -1.26 9.21
CA GLU A 62 -0.12 -2.06 8.43
C GLU A 62 -1.49 -2.18 9.12
N GLN A 63 -1.52 -2.34 10.44
CA GLN A 63 -2.78 -2.37 11.21
C GLN A 63 -3.57 -1.08 11.06
N SER A 64 -2.89 0.08 11.10
CA SER A 64 -3.51 1.38 10.89
C SER A 64 -4.07 1.53 9.47
N LEU A 65 -3.35 1.03 8.47
CA LEU A 65 -3.81 1.02 7.07
C LEU A 65 -5.03 0.11 6.88
N CYS A 66 -5.04 -1.06 7.52
CA CYS A 66 -6.19 -1.97 7.57
C CYS A 66 -7.43 -1.29 8.19
N GLN A 67 -7.22 -0.49 9.25
CA GLN A 67 -8.30 0.25 9.87
C GLN A 67 -8.86 1.33 8.93
N ILE A 68 -8.01 2.07 8.21
CA ILE A 68 -8.45 3.06 7.22
C ILE A 68 -9.29 2.39 6.11
N ALA A 69 -8.82 1.28 5.55
CA ALA A 69 -9.54 0.55 4.52
C ALA A 69 -10.94 0.12 5.00
N ARG A 70 -11.02 -0.41 6.22
CA ARG A 70 -12.28 -0.83 6.87
C ARG A 70 -13.22 0.34 7.11
N ASP A 71 -12.72 1.45 7.69
CA ASP A 71 -13.52 2.62 8.04
C ASP A 71 -14.15 3.26 6.78
N LEU A 72 -13.41 3.24 5.67
CA LEU A 72 -13.85 3.84 4.41
C LEU A 72 -14.54 2.84 3.47
N GLY A 73 -14.48 1.53 3.77
CA GLY A 73 -15.08 0.47 2.95
C GLY A 73 -14.46 0.34 1.57
N LEU A 74 -13.14 0.59 1.43
CA LEU A 74 -12.42 0.64 0.17
C LEU A 74 -11.35 -0.44 0.05
N TRP A 75 -11.11 -0.91 -1.16
CA TRP A 75 -9.85 -1.53 -1.50
C TRP A 75 -8.72 -0.49 -1.37
N PHE A 76 -7.63 -0.88 -0.74
CA PHE A 76 -6.52 0.03 -0.49
C PHE A 76 -5.17 -0.61 -0.80
N VAL A 77 -4.44 0.04 -1.71
CA VAL A 77 -3.02 -0.24 -1.97
C VAL A 77 -2.24 0.99 -1.51
N PRO A 78 -1.68 0.99 -0.30
CA PRO A 78 -1.07 2.17 0.33
C PRO A 78 0.30 2.55 -0.25
N GLY A 79 0.60 2.11 -1.45
CA GLY A 79 1.94 2.14 -2.01
C GLY A 79 2.77 1.03 -1.40
N SER A 80 3.95 1.38 -0.92
CA SER A 80 4.80 0.40 -0.26
C SER A 80 5.40 0.90 1.05
N ILE A 81 5.88 -0.04 1.85
CA ILE A 81 6.57 0.20 3.12
C ILE A 81 7.81 -0.69 3.21
N HIS A 82 8.83 -0.26 3.95
CA HIS A 82 9.96 -1.12 4.25
C HIS A 82 9.54 -2.18 5.30
N GLU A 83 9.55 -3.44 4.88
CA GLU A 83 9.29 -4.61 5.71
C GLU A 83 10.60 -5.15 6.27
N ARG A 84 10.63 -5.45 7.56
CA ARG A 84 11.73 -6.18 8.20
C ARG A 84 11.34 -7.64 8.41
N ASP A 85 12.10 -8.54 7.81
CA ASP A 85 11.93 -10.00 7.96
C ASP A 85 13.28 -10.60 8.37
N GLY A 86 13.47 -10.83 9.66
CA GLY A 86 14.75 -11.16 10.25
C GLY A 86 15.80 -10.08 9.98
N ASP A 87 16.91 -10.46 9.36
CA ASP A 87 18.00 -9.57 8.98
C ASP A 87 17.80 -8.89 7.61
N ARG A 88 16.69 -9.18 6.93
CA ARG A 88 16.41 -8.65 5.59
C ARG A 88 15.40 -7.52 5.65
N ILE A 89 15.56 -6.58 4.72
CA ILE A 89 14.60 -5.50 4.48
C ILE A 89 14.07 -5.64 3.07
N TYR A 90 12.76 -5.61 2.93
CA TYR A 90 12.06 -5.62 1.63
C TYR A 90 11.28 -4.32 1.45
N ASN A 91 11.08 -3.95 0.20
CA ASN A 91 10.12 -2.91 -0.17
C ASN A 91 8.82 -3.62 -0.55
N THR A 92 7.80 -3.51 0.32
CA THR A 92 6.61 -4.36 0.29
C THR A 92 5.34 -3.55 0.14
N ALA A 93 4.54 -3.91 -0.86
CA ALA A 93 3.21 -3.32 -1.11
C ALA A 93 2.12 -4.28 -0.60
N PRO A 94 1.42 -3.96 0.49
CA PRO A 94 0.23 -4.70 0.90
C PRO A 94 -0.98 -4.32 0.05
N VAL A 95 -1.89 -5.27 -0.14
CA VAL A 95 -3.22 -5.06 -0.71
C VAL A 95 -4.24 -5.36 0.37
N ILE A 96 -5.08 -4.39 0.65
CA ILE A 96 -6.05 -4.45 1.76
C ILE A 96 -7.46 -4.40 1.18
N ASP A 97 -8.32 -5.33 1.60
CA ASP A 97 -9.72 -5.38 1.19
C ASP A 97 -10.60 -4.39 1.98
N PRO A 98 -11.84 -4.13 1.54
CA PRO A 98 -12.77 -3.22 2.25
C PRO A 98 -13.14 -3.63 3.68
N SER A 99 -12.85 -4.88 4.06
CA SER A 99 -13.04 -5.37 5.44
C SER A 99 -11.80 -5.14 6.32
N GLY A 100 -10.73 -4.57 5.74
CA GLY A 100 -9.48 -4.31 6.43
C GLY A 100 -8.58 -5.53 6.58
N HIS A 101 -8.73 -6.54 5.70
CA HIS A 101 -7.82 -7.69 5.68
C HIS A 101 -6.75 -7.50 4.60
N VAL A 102 -5.51 -7.83 4.93
CA VAL A 102 -4.44 -7.91 3.93
C VAL A 102 -4.64 -9.19 3.13
N VAL A 103 -4.98 -9.06 1.85
CA VAL A 103 -5.24 -10.19 0.94
C VAL A 103 -4.02 -10.59 0.13
N ALA A 104 -3.03 -9.69 0.00
CA ALA A 104 -1.79 -9.95 -0.70
C ALA A 104 -0.68 -9.02 -0.20
N ARG A 105 0.58 -9.45 -0.33
CA ARG A 105 1.78 -8.62 -0.16
C ARG A 105 2.75 -8.91 -1.29
N TYR A 106 3.16 -7.87 -1.98
CA TYR A 106 4.17 -7.95 -3.04
C TYR A 106 5.48 -7.36 -2.52
N ARG A 107 6.56 -8.13 -2.55
CA ARG A 107 7.93 -7.65 -2.30
C ARG A 107 8.56 -7.27 -3.63
N LYS A 108 9.04 -6.03 -3.74
CA LYS A 108 9.66 -5.50 -4.96
C LYS A 108 10.75 -6.43 -5.47
N MET A 109 10.59 -6.94 -6.70
CA MET A 109 11.52 -7.92 -7.29
C MET A 109 12.81 -7.28 -7.82
N PHE A 110 12.73 -6.01 -8.21
CA PHE A 110 13.85 -5.30 -8.82
C PHE A 110 14.12 -3.98 -8.07
N PRO A 111 14.80 -4.03 -6.89
CA PRO A 111 15.21 -2.82 -6.17
C PRO A 111 16.04 -1.92 -7.09
N PHE A 112 15.76 -0.60 -7.02
CA PHE A 112 16.40 0.39 -7.89
C PHE A 112 17.80 0.76 -7.37
N LEU A 113 18.83 0.07 -7.82
CA LEU A 113 20.21 0.38 -7.46
C LEU A 113 20.74 1.60 -8.24
N PRO A 114 21.56 2.46 -7.60
CA PRO A 114 22.15 2.31 -6.25
C PRO A 114 21.30 2.87 -5.10
N TYR A 115 20.09 3.39 -5.35
CA TYR A 115 19.30 4.14 -4.35
C TYR A 115 18.68 3.25 -3.27
N GLU A 116 18.38 2.00 -3.58
CA GLU A 116 17.81 1.03 -2.64
C GLU A 116 18.84 0.02 -2.13
N GLN A 117 20.04 0.52 -1.79
CA GLN A 117 21.07 -0.33 -1.17
C GLN A 117 20.58 -0.88 0.17
N GLY A 118 20.77 -2.20 0.38
CA GLY A 118 20.31 -2.90 1.58
C GLY A 118 18.85 -3.39 1.50
N VAL A 119 18.14 -3.08 0.43
CA VAL A 119 16.82 -3.67 0.17
C VAL A 119 16.98 -4.99 -0.56
N THR A 120 16.42 -6.05 0.00
CA THR A 120 16.42 -7.40 -0.57
C THR A 120 15.37 -7.51 -1.66
N ALA A 121 15.72 -8.12 -2.80
CA ALA A 121 14.77 -8.39 -3.87
C ALA A 121 13.74 -9.44 -3.46
N GLY A 122 12.47 -9.22 -3.80
CA GLY A 122 11.43 -10.24 -3.81
C GLY A 122 11.62 -11.25 -4.94
N SER A 123 10.82 -12.31 -4.95
CA SER A 123 10.98 -13.41 -5.91
C SER A 123 9.68 -13.82 -6.61
N GLU A 124 8.54 -13.20 -6.26
CA GLU A 124 7.24 -13.69 -6.72
C GLU A 124 6.40 -12.56 -7.33
N PHE A 125 5.73 -12.89 -8.42
CA PHE A 125 4.62 -12.09 -8.93
C PHE A 125 3.40 -12.31 -8.04
N VAL A 126 2.68 -11.22 -7.74
CA VAL A 126 1.52 -11.28 -6.85
C VAL A 126 0.28 -10.83 -7.60
N VAL A 127 -0.77 -11.63 -7.51
CA VAL A 127 -2.10 -11.30 -8.02
C VAL A 127 -3.14 -11.47 -6.90
N PHE A 128 -4.23 -10.72 -6.99
CA PHE A 128 -5.36 -10.84 -6.07
C PHE A 128 -6.69 -10.71 -6.82
N ASP A 129 -7.73 -11.31 -6.28
CA ASP A 129 -9.06 -11.29 -6.89
C ASP A 129 -9.94 -10.24 -6.22
N VAL A 130 -10.56 -9.38 -7.02
CA VAL A 130 -11.65 -8.50 -6.58
C VAL A 130 -12.97 -9.16 -6.99
N PRO A 131 -13.81 -9.59 -6.03
CA PRO A 131 -15.03 -10.35 -6.32
C PRO A 131 -15.93 -9.67 -7.35
N ARG A 132 -16.37 -10.42 -8.35
CA ARG A 132 -17.25 -9.99 -9.46
C ARG A 132 -16.62 -8.97 -10.44
N ILE A 133 -15.39 -8.55 -10.22
CA ILE A 133 -14.67 -7.60 -11.09
C ILE A 133 -13.60 -8.34 -11.89
N GLY A 134 -12.70 -9.04 -11.21
CA GLY A 134 -11.61 -9.76 -11.88
C GLY A 134 -10.35 -9.84 -11.04
N ARG A 135 -9.27 -10.21 -11.72
CA ARG A 135 -7.96 -10.40 -11.14
C ARG A 135 -7.04 -9.22 -11.45
N PHE A 136 -6.32 -8.76 -10.45
CA PHE A 136 -5.36 -7.66 -10.53
C PHE A 136 -3.97 -8.16 -10.15
N GLY A 137 -2.95 -7.59 -10.79
CA GLY A 137 -1.56 -7.70 -10.35
C GLY A 137 -1.14 -6.45 -9.59
N VAL A 138 -0.19 -6.61 -8.65
CA VAL A 138 0.48 -5.50 -7.98
C VAL A 138 1.98 -5.57 -8.22
N SER A 139 2.58 -4.43 -8.50
CA SER A 139 4.04 -4.28 -8.66
C SER A 139 4.49 -2.90 -8.20
N ILE A 140 5.79 -2.79 -7.92
CA ILE A 140 6.48 -1.56 -7.58
C ILE A 140 7.57 -1.32 -8.62
#